data_c1d7213beaff3eb33f1d8efb1d4fc94d
#
_entry.id   c1d7213beaff3eb33f1d8efb1d4fc94d
#
_cell.length_a   1.000
_cell.length_b   1.000
_cell.length_c   1.000
_cell.angle_alpha   90.00
_cell.angle_beta   90.00
_cell.angle_gamma   90.00
#
_symmetry.space_group_name_H-M   'P 1'
#
loop_
_entity.id
_entity.type
_entity.pdbx_description
1 polymer ?
#
loop_
_entity_poly.entity_id
_entity_poly.type
_entity_poly.pdbx_seq_one_letter_code
_entity_poly.pdbx_strand_id
1 'polypeptide(L)'
;MIWGGTRLTDTEFQLLQQLIGSLPTSLRSVVETQFEAYNLVQRETDGRALNFYKKKGGSANNMKGLPLLDMAVDEAPLIRLTANIAGDAEPFHATLNAVKGRVFCIALSRPIRSDGIVTVSDVKQAWRSNFHCEKDA
;
A
#
# COMPACT_ATOMS: atom_id res chain seq x y z
N MET A 1 7.31 -8.59 9.69
CA MET A 1 6.47 -9.32 8.72
C MET A 1 7.34 -9.89 7.61
N ILE A 2 7.18 -11.19 7.32
CA ILE A 2 7.96 -11.85 6.29
C ILE A 2 7.08 -12.07 5.06
N TRP A 3 7.58 -11.68 3.89
CA TRP A 3 6.83 -11.71 2.64
C TRP A 3 7.59 -12.57 1.63
N GLY A 4 7.26 -13.88 1.54
CA GLY A 4 7.86 -14.79 0.58
C GLY A 4 9.38 -14.89 0.64
N GLY A 5 9.95 -14.82 1.84
CA GLY A 5 11.38 -14.77 2.06
C GLY A 5 12.00 -13.37 1.98
N THR A 6 11.24 -12.39 1.51
CA THR A 6 11.65 -10.99 1.47
C THR A 6 10.92 -10.23 2.56
N ARG A 7 11.64 -9.42 3.31
CA ARG A 7 11.07 -8.57 4.35
C ARG A 7 10.88 -7.15 3.85
N LEU A 8 9.84 -6.51 4.35
CA LEU A 8 9.80 -5.06 4.34
C LEU A 8 10.86 -4.54 5.31
N THR A 9 11.56 -3.47 4.93
CA THR A 9 12.40 -2.73 5.86
C THR A 9 11.52 -2.05 6.90
N ASP A 10 12.09 -1.63 8.02
CA ASP A 10 11.34 -0.87 9.03
C ASP A 10 10.74 0.40 8.44
N THR A 11 11.47 1.08 7.58
CA THR A 11 11.00 2.30 6.90
C THR A 11 9.83 1.99 5.98
N GLU A 12 9.90 0.93 5.18
CA GLU A 12 8.81 0.50 4.31
C GLU A 12 7.57 0.10 5.12
N PHE A 13 7.76 -0.59 6.22
CA PHE A 13 6.66 -0.99 7.10
C PHE A 13 5.98 0.22 7.74
N GLN A 14 6.74 1.20 8.21
CA GLN A 14 6.19 2.46 8.71
C GLN A 14 5.35 3.16 7.65
N LEU A 15 5.85 3.21 6.41
CA LEU A 15 5.13 3.81 5.29
C LEU A 15 3.80 3.09 5.03
N LEU A 16 3.83 1.76 5.00
CA LEU A 16 2.61 0.96 4.82
C LEU A 16 1.60 1.24 5.94
N GLN A 17 2.05 1.31 7.19
CA GLN A 17 1.17 1.62 8.32
C GLN A 17 0.56 3.01 8.22
N GLN A 18 1.33 4.01 7.75
CA GLN A 18 0.82 5.36 7.53
C GLN A 18 -0.24 5.39 6.42
N LEU A 19 -0.01 4.67 5.33
CA LEU A 19 -0.97 4.57 4.24
C LEU A 19 -2.29 3.94 4.72
N ILE A 20 -2.22 2.80 5.37
CA ILE A 20 -3.40 2.09 5.87
C ILE A 20 -4.10 2.90 6.95
N GLY A 21 -3.35 3.46 7.89
CA GLY A 21 -3.91 4.23 9.00
C GLY A 21 -4.61 5.52 8.58
N SER A 22 -4.33 6.00 7.38
CA SER A 22 -4.97 7.20 6.82
C SER A 22 -6.26 6.89 6.06
N LEU A 23 -6.63 5.63 5.92
CA LEU A 23 -7.87 5.23 5.26
C LEU A 23 -9.08 5.28 6.22
N PRO A 24 -10.28 5.54 5.70
CA PRO A 24 -11.49 5.42 6.53
C PRO A 24 -11.70 3.96 6.96
N THR A 25 -12.39 3.77 8.07
CA THR A 25 -12.52 2.46 8.72
C THR A 25 -13.03 1.37 7.80
N SER A 26 -14.01 1.65 6.95
CA SER A 26 -14.58 0.68 6.02
C SER A 26 -13.58 0.18 5.00
N LEU A 27 -12.76 1.06 4.44
CA LEU A 27 -11.70 0.67 3.50
C LEU A 27 -10.51 0.04 4.22
N ARG A 28 -10.14 0.60 5.38
CA ARG A 28 -9.02 0.09 6.17
C ARG A 28 -9.19 -1.37 6.53
N SER A 29 -10.37 -1.76 6.97
CA SER A 29 -10.66 -3.14 7.37
C SER A 29 -10.40 -4.13 6.22
N VAL A 30 -10.86 -3.81 5.02
CA VAL A 30 -10.64 -4.64 3.84
C VAL A 30 -9.16 -4.70 3.47
N VAL A 31 -8.49 -3.55 3.46
CA VAL A 31 -7.07 -3.44 3.10
C VAL A 31 -6.21 -4.20 4.09
N GLU A 32 -6.46 -4.07 5.39
CA GLU A 32 -5.71 -4.81 6.40
C GLU A 32 -5.86 -6.32 6.22
N THR A 33 -7.07 -6.80 5.94
CA THR A 33 -7.31 -8.21 5.71
C THR A 33 -6.55 -8.72 4.48
N GLN A 34 -6.52 -7.93 3.41
CA GLN A 34 -5.76 -8.29 2.21
C GLN A 34 -4.26 -8.35 2.51
N PHE A 35 -3.70 -7.35 3.19
CA PHE A 35 -2.29 -7.34 3.52
C PHE A 35 -1.89 -8.47 4.47
N GLU A 36 -2.75 -8.87 5.39
CA GLU A 36 -2.50 -10.02 6.27
C GLU A 36 -2.35 -11.32 5.47
N ALA A 37 -3.01 -11.42 4.33
CA ALA A 37 -2.94 -12.59 3.46
C ALA A 37 -1.73 -12.59 2.52
N TYR A 38 -1.14 -11.45 2.25
CA TYR A 38 0.03 -11.35 1.37
C TYR A 38 1.27 -11.94 2.05
N ASN A 39 2.07 -12.67 1.27
CA ASN A 39 3.28 -13.32 1.76
C ASN A 39 4.50 -13.11 0.87
N LEU A 40 4.37 -12.22 -0.11
CA LEU A 40 5.46 -11.90 -1.03
C LEU A 40 5.43 -10.42 -1.35
N VAL A 41 6.56 -9.75 -1.22
CA VAL A 41 6.77 -8.40 -1.74
C VAL A 41 7.90 -8.43 -2.76
N GLN A 42 7.67 -7.79 -3.91
CA GLN A 42 8.69 -7.61 -4.94
C GLN A 42 8.89 -6.13 -5.18
N ARG A 43 10.14 -5.69 -5.15
CA ARG A 43 10.52 -4.32 -5.46
C ARG A 43 10.85 -4.23 -6.93
N GLU A 44 10.34 -3.18 -7.58
CA GLU A 44 10.74 -2.89 -8.96
C GLU A 44 12.25 -2.59 -9.02
N THR A 45 12.84 -2.86 -10.18
CA THR A 45 14.29 -2.68 -10.39
C THR A 45 14.75 -1.25 -10.11
N ASP A 46 13.92 -0.26 -10.44
CA ASP A 46 14.21 1.15 -10.19
C ASP A 46 13.90 1.61 -8.76
N GLY A 47 13.37 0.72 -7.92
CA GLY A 47 13.03 1.03 -6.54
C GLY A 47 11.80 1.90 -6.36
N ARG A 48 10.99 2.12 -7.41
CA ARG A 48 9.84 3.02 -7.37
C ARG A 48 8.51 2.33 -7.13
N ALA A 49 8.52 1.04 -6.88
CA ALA A 49 7.31 0.33 -6.54
C ALA A 49 7.59 -0.87 -5.65
N LEU A 50 6.66 -1.11 -4.73
CA LEU A 50 6.58 -2.32 -3.93
C LEU A 50 5.30 -3.04 -4.36
N ASN A 51 5.43 -4.25 -4.91
CA ASN A 51 4.31 -5.05 -5.36
C ASN A 51 4.06 -6.19 -4.39
N PHE A 52 2.80 -6.41 -4.03
CA PHE A 52 2.41 -7.39 -3.00
C PHE A 52 1.60 -8.51 -3.60
N TYR A 53 1.91 -9.73 -3.20
CA TYR A 53 1.27 -10.94 -3.73
C TYR A 53 0.97 -11.93 -2.61
N LYS A 54 -0.07 -12.72 -2.82
CA LYS A 54 -0.28 -13.96 -2.07
C LYS A 54 0.17 -15.12 -2.94
N LYS A 55 1.23 -15.81 -2.52
CA LYS A 55 1.76 -16.98 -3.22
C LYS A 55 1.40 -18.23 -2.45
N LYS A 56 0.81 -19.21 -3.15
CA LYS A 56 0.53 -20.53 -2.61
C LYS A 56 0.97 -21.58 -3.63
N GLY A 57 1.87 -22.45 -3.22
CA GLY A 57 2.50 -23.38 -4.15
C GLY A 57 3.28 -22.65 -5.23
N GLY A 58 3.03 -22.95 -6.49
CA GLY A 58 3.68 -22.29 -7.63
C GLY A 58 2.95 -21.05 -8.14
N SER A 59 1.77 -20.72 -7.59
CA SER A 59 0.93 -19.63 -8.08
C SER A 59 1.06 -18.38 -7.24
N ALA A 60 1.27 -17.22 -7.89
CA ALA A 60 1.15 -15.91 -7.25
C ALA A 60 -0.30 -15.42 -7.37
N ASN A 61 -0.67 -14.41 -6.54
CA ASN A 61 -1.96 -13.75 -6.57
C ASN A 61 -3.18 -14.63 -6.27
N ASN A 62 -3.02 -15.61 -5.42
CA ASN A 62 -4.15 -16.42 -4.97
C ASN A 62 -4.97 -15.67 -3.93
N MET A 63 -5.91 -14.85 -4.41
CA MET A 63 -6.74 -13.97 -3.57
C MET A 63 -8.15 -14.49 -3.34
N LYS A 64 -8.42 -15.75 -3.69
CA LYS A 64 -9.74 -16.34 -3.55
C LYS A 64 -10.21 -16.33 -2.10
N GLY A 65 -11.43 -15.85 -1.89
CA GLY A 65 -12.03 -15.80 -0.55
C GLY A 65 -11.70 -14.57 0.26
N LEU A 66 -10.85 -13.68 -0.23
CA LEU A 66 -10.57 -12.42 0.46
C LEU A 66 -11.63 -11.36 0.13
N PRO A 67 -11.94 -10.47 1.09
CA PRO A 67 -12.84 -9.36 0.80
C PRO A 67 -12.23 -8.44 -0.25
N LEU A 68 -13.08 -7.87 -1.08
CA LEU A 68 -12.68 -6.94 -2.14
C LEU A 68 -13.18 -5.54 -1.82
N LEU A 69 -12.42 -4.54 -2.28
CA LEU A 69 -12.86 -3.14 -2.29
C LEU A 69 -13.90 -2.95 -3.39
N ASP A 70 -14.89 -2.12 -3.13
CA ASP A 70 -15.91 -1.77 -4.12
C ASP A 70 -15.42 -0.58 -4.93
N MET A 71 -15.04 -0.84 -6.19
CA MET A 71 -14.44 0.14 -7.07
C MET A 71 -15.35 0.45 -8.26
N ALA A 72 -15.43 1.72 -8.62
CA ALA A 72 -16.16 2.16 -9.82
C ALA A 72 -15.39 1.92 -11.12
N VAL A 73 -14.08 1.68 -11.02
CA VAL A 73 -13.18 1.47 -12.17
C VAL A 73 -12.28 0.27 -11.87
N ASP A 74 -11.59 -0.25 -12.90
CA ASP A 74 -10.74 -1.43 -12.72
C ASP A 74 -9.47 -1.16 -11.91
N GLU A 75 -8.90 0.03 -12.05
CA GLU A 75 -7.66 0.40 -11.37
C GLU A 75 -7.72 1.85 -10.93
N ALA A 76 -7.36 2.11 -9.67
CA ALA A 76 -7.35 3.46 -9.14
C ALA A 76 -6.48 3.57 -7.89
N PRO A 77 -5.95 4.77 -7.59
CA PRO A 77 -5.29 5.03 -6.31
C PRO A 77 -6.30 5.13 -5.19
N LEU A 78 -5.94 4.57 -4.03
CA LEU A 78 -6.69 4.72 -2.78
C LEU A 78 -6.28 5.99 -2.04
N ILE A 79 -4.98 6.17 -1.87
CA ILE A 79 -4.45 7.23 -1.04
C ILE A 79 -3.03 7.56 -1.48
N ARG A 80 -2.69 8.83 -1.39
CA ARG A 80 -1.34 9.33 -1.67
C ARG A 80 -0.85 10.13 -0.48
N LEU A 81 0.33 9.81 -0.01
CA LEU A 81 1.01 10.54 1.05
C LEU A 81 2.18 11.33 0.48
N THR A 82 2.43 12.50 1.05
CA THR A 82 3.72 13.16 0.93
C THR A 82 4.45 12.92 2.25
N ALA A 83 5.63 12.38 2.19
CA ALA A 83 6.36 11.93 3.36
C ALA A 83 7.84 12.28 3.30
N ASN A 84 8.46 12.32 4.48
CA ASN A 84 9.89 12.47 4.64
C ASN A 84 10.44 11.35 5.49
N ILE A 85 11.68 10.96 5.21
CA ILE A 85 12.43 10.04 6.05
C ILE A 85 13.45 10.85 6.85
N ALA A 86 13.54 10.61 8.14
CA ALA A 86 14.50 11.30 8.99
C ALA A 86 15.91 11.10 8.44
N GLY A 87 16.67 12.18 8.28
CA GLY A 87 18.00 12.18 7.70
C GLY A 87 18.04 12.37 6.18
N ASP A 88 16.87 12.41 5.53
CA ASP A 88 16.75 12.67 4.09
C ASP A 88 16.06 14.02 3.90
N ALA A 89 16.72 14.94 3.19
CA ALA A 89 16.22 16.31 3.03
C ALA A 89 15.04 16.41 2.05
N GLU A 90 14.86 15.43 1.16
CA GLU A 90 13.86 15.51 0.11
C GLU A 90 12.59 14.74 0.46
N PRO A 91 11.41 15.37 0.37
CA PRO A 91 10.15 14.65 0.49
C PRO A 91 9.92 13.74 -0.72
N PHE A 92 9.06 12.75 -0.55
CA PHE A 92 8.64 11.88 -1.63
C PHE A 92 7.14 11.61 -1.52
N HIS A 93 6.56 11.10 -2.61
CA HIS A 93 5.17 10.68 -2.64
C HIS A 93 5.07 9.17 -2.63
N ALA A 94 4.12 8.65 -1.88
CA ALA A 94 3.79 7.24 -1.86
C ALA A 94 2.30 7.07 -2.12
N THR A 95 1.95 6.24 -3.09
CA THR A 95 0.57 6.01 -3.51
C THR A 95 0.23 4.54 -3.38
N LEU A 96 -0.83 4.23 -2.63
CA LEU A 96 -1.36 2.87 -2.53
C LEU A 96 -2.39 2.69 -3.64
N ASN A 97 -2.15 1.71 -4.52
CA ASN A 97 -3.00 1.45 -5.68
C ASN A 97 -3.76 0.14 -5.52
N ALA A 98 -4.96 0.10 -6.08
CA ALA A 98 -5.79 -1.09 -6.12
C ALA A 98 -6.21 -1.40 -7.55
N VAL A 99 -6.36 -2.69 -7.85
CA VAL A 99 -6.85 -3.21 -9.13
C VAL A 99 -7.92 -4.26 -8.86
N LYS A 100 -9.10 -4.07 -9.47
CA LYS A 100 -10.23 -5.01 -9.34
C LYS A 100 -10.54 -5.37 -7.88
N GLY A 101 -10.52 -4.36 -7.00
CA GLY A 101 -10.85 -4.52 -5.59
C GLY A 101 -9.70 -4.97 -4.70
N ARG A 102 -8.49 -5.13 -5.21
CA ARG A 102 -7.33 -5.61 -4.47
C ARG A 102 -6.23 -4.57 -4.43
N VAL A 103 -5.70 -4.28 -3.25
CA VAL A 103 -4.47 -3.48 -3.15
C VAL A 103 -3.30 -4.35 -3.62
N PHE A 104 -2.44 -3.78 -4.44
CA PHE A 104 -1.35 -4.55 -5.02
C PHE A 104 -0.01 -3.84 -5.05
N CYS A 105 0.01 -2.52 -4.94
CA CYS A 105 1.22 -1.76 -5.20
C CYS A 105 1.28 -0.49 -4.36
N ILE A 106 2.47 -0.22 -3.81
CA ILE A 106 2.83 1.11 -3.33
C ILE A 106 3.78 1.71 -4.35
N ALA A 107 3.32 2.74 -5.07
CA ALA A 107 4.14 3.48 -6.01
C ALA A 107 4.86 4.62 -5.31
N LEU A 108 6.14 4.77 -5.59
CA LEU A 108 6.99 5.79 -4.97
C LEU A 108 7.48 6.75 -6.04
N SER A 109 7.48 8.05 -5.74
CA SER A 109 8.00 9.06 -6.66
C SER A 109 9.51 8.96 -6.83
N ARG A 110 10.19 8.38 -5.86
CA ARG A 110 11.62 8.03 -5.90
C ARG A 110 11.91 6.85 -5.00
N PRO A 111 13.04 6.14 -5.20
CA PRO A 111 13.38 5.02 -4.32
C PRO A 111 13.64 5.47 -2.89
N ILE A 112 13.34 4.59 -1.95
CA ILE A 112 13.72 4.77 -0.54
C ILE A 112 15.18 4.34 -0.43
N ARG A 113 16.06 5.29 -0.10
CA ARG A 113 17.51 5.07 -0.05
C ARG A 113 18.09 5.07 1.35
N SER A 114 17.32 5.48 2.34
CA SER A 114 17.79 5.56 3.71
C SER A 114 16.75 4.96 4.64
N ASP A 115 17.22 4.48 5.78
CA ASP A 115 16.36 4.03 6.86
C ASP A 115 16.17 5.18 7.86
N GLY A 116 14.96 5.31 8.36
CA GLY A 116 14.67 6.34 9.34
C GLY A 116 13.18 6.39 9.66
N ILE A 117 12.82 7.34 10.49
CA ILE A 117 11.43 7.56 10.87
C ILE A 117 10.71 8.27 9.74
N VAL A 118 9.55 7.74 9.34
CA VAL A 118 8.71 8.30 8.30
C VAL A 118 7.75 9.31 8.92
N THR A 119 7.78 10.53 8.40
CA THR A 119 6.87 11.61 8.81
C THR A 119 6.02 12.03 7.63
N VAL A 120 4.70 12.05 7.82
CA VAL A 120 3.76 12.43 6.76
C VAL A 120 3.42 13.91 6.89
N SER A 121 3.54 14.63 5.78
CA SER A 121 3.25 16.07 5.73
C SER A 121 1.94 16.39 4.99
N ASP A 122 1.46 15.50 4.13
CA ASP A 122 0.20 15.69 3.40
C ASP A 122 -0.44 14.36 3.06
N VAL A 123 -1.78 14.35 3.01
CA VAL A 123 -2.58 13.17 2.67
C VAL A 123 -3.59 13.55 1.61
N LYS A 124 -3.57 12.86 0.47
CA LYS A 124 -4.57 13.02 -0.58
C LYS A 124 -5.51 11.82 -0.55
N GLN A 125 -6.78 12.09 -0.29
CA GLN A 125 -7.83 11.07 -0.14
C GLN A 125 -8.38 10.66 -1.51
N ALA A 126 -7.57 9.96 -2.29
CA ALA A 126 -7.92 9.60 -3.67
C ALA A 126 -9.10 8.62 -3.77
N TRP A 127 -9.38 7.86 -2.71
CA TRP A 127 -10.50 6.91 -2.70
C TRP A 127 -11.86 7.56 -2.96
N ARG A 128 -12.01 8.84 -2.65
CA ARG A 128 -13.29 9.54 -2.78
C ARG A 128 -13.82 9.55 -4.21
N SER A 129 -12.95 9.43 -5.20
CA SER A 129 -13.35 9.49 -6.62
C SER A 129 -13.81 8.16 -7.18
N ASN A 130 -13.25 7.04 -6.73
CA ASN A 130 -13.41 5.76 -7.42
C ASN A 130 -13.79 4.58 -6.51
N PHE A 131 -13.96 4.80 -5.22
CA PHE A 131 -14.29 3.74 -4.29
C PHE A 131 -15.58 4.04 -3.57
N HIS A 132 -16.43 3.03 -3.44
CA HIS A 132 -17.62 3.10 -2.59
C HIS A 132 -17.22 2.70 -1.19
N CYS A 133 -17.47 3.58 -0.24
CA CYS A 133 -17.26 3.29 1.17
C CYS A 133 -18.37 3.92 1.99
N GLU A 134 -18.73 3.28 3.09
CA GLU A 134 -19.65 3.86 4.04
C GLU A 134 -18.99 5.08 4.67
N LYS A 135 -19.79 6.11 4.90
CA LYS A 135 -19.28 7.29 5.58
C LYS A 135 -18.88 6.91 7.00
N ASP A 136 -17.67 7.19 7.35
CA ASP A 136 -17.28 7.14 8.75
C ASP A 136 -18.05 8.21 9.51
N ALA A 137 -18.75 7.78 10.52
CA ALA A 137 -19.54 8.67 11.35
C ALA A 137 -18.62 9.63 12.13
#